data_2a9b73ed307530d03db75efb2ba2c049
#
_entry.id   2a9b73ed307530d03db75efb2ba2c049
#
_cell.length_a   1.000
_cell.length_b   1.000
_cell.length_c   1.000
_cell.angle_alpha   90.00
_cell.angle_beta   90.00
_cell.angle_gamma   90.00
#
_symmetry.space_group_name_H-M   'P 1'
#
loop_
_entity.id
_entity.type
_entity.pdbx_description
1 polymer ?
#
loop_
_entity_poly.entity_id
_entity_poly.type
_entity_poly.pdbx_seq_one_letter_code
_entity_poly.pdbx_strand_id
1 'polypeptide(L)'
;LYQDSVNTEYTPCSPEGAISHQAGGAILSCQSGVWRRTSATKTIVSASADVMRFSAATATCPAPKKIVGGGGNCESLSHEGTVWLVTSIPSGDASWFAYCDSTKNQIIRSTSYAICE
;
A
#
# COMPACT_ATOMS: atom_id res chain seq x y z
N LEU A 1 -3.45 -29.30 18.11
CA LEU A 1 -4.79 -29.06 17.62
C LEU A 1 -4.83 -29.21 16.11
N TYR A 2 -5.73 -30.04 15.63
CA TYR A 2 -5.88 -30.30 14.20
C TYR A 2 -7.14 -29.65 13.65
N GLN A 3 -7.02 -28.91 12.51
CA GLN A 3 -8.12 -28.25 11.84
C GLN A 3 -8.34 -28.87 10.47
N ASP A 4 -9.55 -29.37 10.22
CA ASP A 4 -9.93 -29.97 8.94
C ASP A 4 -10.44 -28.93 7.94
N SER A 5 -10.91 -27.79 8.42
CA SER A 5 -11.50 -26.77 7.57
C SER A 5 -10.45 -25.99 6.80
N VAL A 6 -10.64 -25.89 5.49
CA VAL A 6 -9.80 -25.06 4.62
C VAL A 6 -10.62 -23.83 4.20
N ASN A 7 -10.07 -22.65 4.43
CA ASN A 7 -10.70 -21.39 4.07
C ASN A 7 -9.74 -20.54 3.26
N THR A 8 -10.27 -19.51 2.62
CA THR A 8 -9.48 -18.58 1.82
C THR A 8 -9.38 -17.25 2.55
N GLU A 9 -8.19 -16.67 2.57
CA GLU A 9 -7.95 -15.35 3.16
C GLU A 9 -8.92 -14.31 2.57
N TYR A 10 -9.46 -13.44 3.44
CA TYR A 10 -10.39 -12.37 3.11
C TYR A 10 -11.81 -12.83 2.74
N THR A 11 -12.13 -14.11 2.87
CA THR A 11 -13.52 -14.55 2.74
C THR A 11 -14.26 -14.42 4.07
N PRO A 12 -15.60 -14.27 4.06
CA PRO A 12 -16.36 -14.08 5.30
C PRO A 12 -16.17 -15.23 6.29
N CYS A 13 -16.17 -14.91 7.57
CA CYS A 13 -16.05 -15.88 8.65
C CYS A 13 -16.89 -15.52 9.86
N SER A 14 -17.15 -16.48 10.71
CA SER A 14 -17.75 -16.31 12.04
C SER A 14 -17.54 -17.58 12.85
N PRO A 15 -17.48 -17.52 14.20
CA PRO A 15 -17.45 -16.30 15.01
C PRO A 15 -16.07 -15.64 15.01
N GLU A 16 -16.03 -14.42 15.48
CA GLU A 16 -14.77 -13.68 15.70
C GLU A 16 -13.82 -14.51 16.55
N GLY A 17 -12.56 -14.60 16.13
CA GLY A 17 -11.55 -15.37 16.83
C GLY A 17 -11.46 -16.86 16.44
N ALA A 18 -12.35 -17.34 15.56
CA ALA A 18 -12.26 -18.71 15.06
C ALA A 18 -10.93 -18.92 14.32
N ILE A 19 -10.42 -20.14 14.34
CA ILE A 19 -9.14 -20.51 13.74
C ILE A 19 -9.38 -21.48 12.59
N SER A 20 -8.67 -21.29 11.48
CA SER A 20 -8.71 -22.19 10.33
C SER A 20 -7.35 -22.16 9.63
N HIS A 21 -7.26 -22.74 8.46
CA HIS A 21 -6.06 -22.67 7.62
C HIS A 21 -6.46 -22.59 6.15
N GLN A 22 -5.57 -22.05 5.32
CA GLN A 22 -5.77 -22.05 3.87
C GLN A 22 -5.02 -23.22 3.22
N ALA A 23 -5.27 -23.45 1.94
CA ALA A 23 -4.75 -24.62 1.21
C ALA A 23 -3.23 -24.77 1.30
N GLY A 24 -2.49 -23.69 1.43
CA GLY A 24 -1.04 -23.71 1.58
C GLY A 24 -0.55 -23.97 2.99
N GLY A 25 -1.45 -24.19 3.96
CA GLY A 25 -1.12 -24.47 5.35
C GLY A 25 -0.99 -23.25 6.25
N ALA A 26 -1.10 -22.03 5.73
CA ALA A 26 -1.03 -20.83 6.56
C ALA A 26 -2.24 -20.76 7.50
N ILE A 27 -1.98 -20.41 8.75
CA ILE A 27 -3.03 -20.31 9.77
C ILE A 27 -3.83 -19.04 9.57
N LEU A 28 -5.16 -19.17 9.65
CA LEU A 28 -6.10 -18.07 9.54
C LEU A 28 -6.84 -17.88 10.85
N SER A 29 -7.16 -16.64 11.18
CA SER A 29 -8.08 -16.32 12.27
C SER A 29 -9.19 -15.41 11.74
N CYS A 30 -10.36 -15.55 12.35
CA CYS A 30 -11.51 -14.73 11.99
C CYS A 30 -11.38 -13.37 12.69
N GLN A 31 -11.09 -12.32 11.90
CA GLN A 31 -10.90 -10.97 12.40
C GLN A 31 -11.75 -10.00 11.59
N SER A 32 -12.60 -9.25 12.26
CA SER A 32 -13.49 -8.26 11.62
C SER A 32 -14.36 -8.87 10.52
N GLY A 33 -14.85 -10.09 10.75
CA GLY A 33 -15.78 -10.77 9.85
C GLY A 33 -15.14 -11.45 8.64
N VAL A 34 -13.82 -11.44 8.52
CA VAL A 34 -13.11 -12.12 7.42
C VAL A 34 -11.93 -12.92 7.95
N TRP A 35 -11.56 -13.96 7.19
CA TRP A 35 -10.38 -14.76 7.49
C TRP A 35 -9.13 -13.95 7.17
N ARG A 36 -8.21 -13.84 8.14
CA ARG A 36 -6.93 -13.16 7.99
C ARG A 36 -5.80 -14.06 8.44
N ARG A 37 -4.66 -13.93 7.77
CA ARG A 37 -3.46 -14.65 8.18
C ARG A 37 -2.97 -14.11 9.51
N THR A 38 -2.48 -14.99 10.37
CA THR A 38 -1.87 -14.58 11.63
C THR A 38 -0.52 -13.92 11.41
N SER A 39 0.11 -14.23 10.25
CA SER A 39 1.35 -13.61 9.81
C SER A 39 1.05 -12.88 8.50
N ALA A 40 0.83 -11.57 8.58
CA ALA A 40 0.43 -10.77 7.44
C ALA A 40 1.50 -10.74 6.34
N THR A 41 1.07 -10.83 5.08
CA THR A 41 1.94 -10.67 3.91
C THR A 41 1.95 -9.21 3.50
N LYS A 42 3.13 -8.60 3.51
CA LYS A 42 3.29 -7.22 3.07
C LYS A 42 3.46 -7.15 1.56
N THR A 43 2.84 -6.17 0.95
CA THR A 43 2.93 -5.89 -0.47
C THR A 43 3.27 -4.42 -0.64
N ILE A 44 4.17 -4.10 -1.56
CA ILE A 44 4.49 -2.71 -1.89
C ILE A 44 3.87 -2.39 -3.23
N VAL A 45 3.08 -1.34 -3.28
CA VAL A 45 2.53 -0.81 -4.52
C VAL A 45 3.07 0.59 -4.77
N SER A 46 3.14 0.99 -6.03
CA SER A 46 3.64 2.31 -6.38
C SER A 46 2.80 2.94 -7.48
N ALA A 47 2.82 4.27 -7.52
CA ALA A 47 2.19 5.05 -8.57
C ALA A 47 3.08 6.25 -8.89
N SER A 48 3.12 6.66 -10.14
CA SER A 48 3.98 7.75 -10.61
C SER A 48 3.18 8.72 -11.47
N ALA A 49 3.60 9.99 -11.47
CA ALA A 49 3.05 11.01 -12.35
C ALA A 49 4.19 11.91 -12.85
N ASP A 50 4.17 12.21 -14.15
CA ASP A 50 5.15 13.09 -14.80
C ASP A 50 4.43 14.38 -15.19
N VAL A 51 4.75 15.46 -14.49
CA VAL A 51 4.07 16.76 -14.67
C VAL A 51 5.10 17.88 -14.54
N MET A 52 4.89 18.98 -15.27
CA MET A 52 5.73 20.17 -15.13
C MET A 52 5.47 20.80 -13.77
N ARG A 53 6.43 20.69 -12.86
CA ARG A 53 6.33 21.13 -11.45
C ARG A 53 5.08 20.56 -10.75
N PHE A 54 4.98 20.74 -9.48
CA PHE A 54 3.80 20.37 -8.67
C PHE A 54 3.26 18.96 -8.98
N SER A 55 4.16 18.02 -9.20
CA SER A 55 3.78 16.64 -9.52
C SER A 55 3.35 15.89 -8.27
N ALA A 56 2.22 15.22 -8.35
CA ALA A 56 1.69 14.44 -7.23
C ALA A 56 1.26 13.05 -7.69
N ALA A 57 1.44 12.06 -6.83
CA ALA A 57 1.03 10.70 -7.09
C ALA A 57 0.43 10.08 -5.82
N THR A 58 -0.53 9.18 -6.01
CA THR A 58 -1.16 8.46 -4.91
C THR A 58 -1.12 6.97 -5.22
N ALA A 59 -0.46 6.19 -4.35
CA ALA A 59 -0.44 4.74 -4.44
C ALA A 59 -1.54 4.18 -3.54
N THR A 60 -2.34 3.28 -4.08
CA THR A 60 -3.49 2.71 -3.38
C THR A 60 -3.33 1.21 -3.23
N CYS A 61 -3.51 0.71 -2.02
CA CYS A 61 -3.47 -0.72 -1.73
C CYS A 61 -4.66 -1.44 -2.36
N PRO A 62 -4.44 -2.64 -2.91
CA PRO A 62 -5.55 -3.44 -3.39
C PRO A 62 -6.45 -3.85 -2.22
N ALA A 63 -7.77 -3.73 -2.42
CA ALA A 63 -8.72 -4.14 -1.39
C ALA A 63 -8.57 -5.63 -1.09
N PRO A 64 -8.69 -6.07 0.15
CA PRO A 64 -9.06 -5.31 1.34
C PRO A 64 -7.87 -4.82 2.18
N LYS A 65 -6.69 -4.77 1.59
CA LYS A 65 -5.47 -4.38 2.31
C LYS A 65 -5.48 -2.90 2.68
N LYS A 66 -4.77 -2.58 3.77
CA LYS A 66 -4.63 -1.21 4.28
C LYS A 66 -3.16 -0.85 4.33
N ILE A 67 -2.84 0.44 4.33
CA ILE A 67 -1.46 0.89 4.46
C ILE A 67 -0.95 0.69 5.88
N VAL A 68 0.32 0.29 5.97
CA VAL A 68 1.07 0.25 7.23
C VAL A 68 2.31 1.14 7.15
N GLY A 69 2.52 1.78 6.02
CA GLY A 69 3.59 2.71 5.79
C GLY A 69 3.62 3.14 4.35
N GLY A 70 4.56 4.00 4.01
CA GLY A 70 4.72 4.46 2.65
C GLY A 70 5.89 5.43 2.51
N GLY A 71 6.03 6.00 1.32
CA GLY A 71 7.06 6.97 1.05
C GLY A 71 6.88 7.62 -0.30
N GLY A 72 7.76 8.56 -0.60
CA GLY A 72 7.74 9.26 -1.87
C GLY A 72 9.13 9.45 -2.43
N ASN A 73 9.19 9.61 -3.74
CA ASN A 73 10.41 9.90 -4.45
C ASN A 73 10.16 10.94 -5.53
N CYS A 74 11.12 11.80 -5.75
CA CYS A 74 11.03 12.85 -6.76
C CYS A 74 12.24 12.77 -7.68
N GLU A 75 12.00 12.83 -8.99
CA GLU A 75 13.04 12.78 -10.00
C GLU A 75 12.89 13.93 -11.01
N SER A 76 14.02 14.51 -11.41
CA SER A 76 14.07 15.43 -12.55
C SER A 76 14.33 14.62 -13.82
N LEU A 77 13.41 14.68 -14.77
CA LEU A 77 13.57 13.96 -16.04
C LEU A 77 14.52 14.68 -17.00
N SER A 78 14.69 15.99 -16.84
CA SER A 78 15.60 16.79 -17.66
C SER A 78 16.95 17.03 -17.00
N HIS A 79 17.12 16.59 -15.74
CA HIS A 79 18.33 16.80 -14.93
C HIS A 79 18.68 18.27 -14.74
N GLU A 80 17.68 19.13 -14.68
CA GLU A 80 17.81 20.56 -14.46
C GLU A 80 17.31 20.96 -13.07
N GLY A 81 18.04 21.84 -12.39
CA GLY A 81 17.61 22.35 -11.09
C GLY A 81 17.52 21.28 -10.00
N THR A 82 16.94 21.69 -8.90
CA THR A 82 16.75 20.82 -7.73
C THR A 82 15.28 20.39 -7.65
N VAL A 83 15.09 19.11 -7.33
CA VAL A 83 13.77 18.52 -7.12
C VAL A 83 13.70 18.06 -5.68
N TRP A 84 12.56 18.27 -5.03
CA TRP A 84 12.38 17.85 -3.64
C TRP A 84 10.98 17.35 -3.37
N LEU A 85 10.90 16.53 -2.33
CA LEU A 85 9.63 16.02 -1.82
C LEU A 85 9.02 17.07 -0.90
N VAL A 86 7.84 17.56 -1.26
CA VAL A 86 7.12 18.56 -0.46
C VAL A 86 6.28 17.87 0.62
N THR A 87 5.55 16.81 0.24
CA THR A 87 4.63 16.11 1.14
C THR A 87 4.70 14.61 0.88
N SER A 88 4.68 13.85 1.97
CA SER A 88 4.60 12.38 1.92
C SER A 88 3.78 11.95 3.13
N ILE A 89 2.50 11.66 2.91
CA ILE A 89 1.54 11.39 3.98
C ILE A 89 0.55 10.31 3.57
N PRO A 90 -0.03 9.59 4.54
CA PRO A 90 -1.14 8.70 4.22
C PRO A 90 -2.34 9.51 3.74
N SER A 91 -3.04 8.96 2.76
CA SER A 91 -4.27 9.54 2.19
C SER A 91 -5.40 8.54 2.42
N GLY A 92 -6.05 8.64 3.58
CA GLY A 92 -7.00 7.63 4.01
C GLY A 92 -6.29 6.41 4.60
N ASP A 93 -6.99 5.29 4.66
CA ASP A 93 -6.46 4.06 5.28
C ASP A 93 -5.85 3.07 4.27
N ALA A 94 -5.97 3.35 2.99
CA ALA A 94 -5.52 2.45 1.93
C ALA A 94 -4.59 3.09 0.91
N SER A 95 -4.23 4.37 1.06
CA SER A 95 -3.44 5.09 0.07
C SER A 95 -2.35 5.93 0.71
N TRP A 96 -1.27 6.16 -0.06
CA TRP A 96 -0.18 7.05 0.34
C TRP A 96 0.01 8.12 -0.74
N PHE A 97 0.11 9.37 -0.33
CA PHE A 97 0.23 10.53 -1.20
C PHE A 97 1.64 11.10 -1.15
N ALA A 98 2.22 11.39 -2.32
CA ALA A 98 3.50 12.06 -2.44
C ALA A 98 3.37 13.24 -3.39
N TYR A 99 3.97 14.36 -3.03
CA TYR A 99 3.92 15.60 -3.79
C TYR A 99 5.32 16.17 -3.93
N CYS A 100 5.69 16.54 -5.15
CA CYS A 100 7.01 17.03 -5.50
C CYS A 100 6.96 18.40 -6.14
N ASP A 101 8.04 19.16 -6.00
CA ASP A 101 8.24 20.42 -6.68
C ASP A 101 9.70 20.56 -7.13
N SER A 102 10.00 21.60 -7.88
CA SER A 102 11.32 21.84 -8.43
C SER A 102 11.64 23.33 -8.47
N THR A 103 12.93 23.67 -8.53
CA THR A 103 13.38 25.05 -8.64
C THR A 103 13.15 25.65 -10.03
N LYS A 104 12.93 24.78 -11.03
CA LYS A 104 12.76 25.20 -12.42
C LYS A 104 11.49 24.62 -13.01
N ASN A 105 10.94 25.28 -14.01
CA ASN A 105 9.82 24.76 -14.78
C ASN A 105 10.32 23.62 -15.67
N GLN A 106 10.13 22.40 -15.23
CA GLN A 106 10.56 21.19 -15.91
C GLN A 106 9.61 20.06 -15.59
N ILE A 107 9.63 19.04 -16.44
CA ILE A 107 8.86 17.81 -16.14
C ILE A 107 9.59 17.05 -15.05
N ILE A 108 8.89 16.78 -13.97
CA ILE A 108 9.41 16.00 -12.85
C ILE A 108 8.52 14.79 -12.62
N ARG A 109 9.09 13.73 -12.12
CA ARG A 109 8.35 12.52 -11.76
C ARG A 109 8.22 12.43 -10.26
N SER A 110 6.97 12.36 -9.81
CA SER A 110 6.67 11.97 -8.42
C SER A 110 6.30 10.51 -8.40
N THR A 111 6.77 9.79 -7.40
CA THR A 111 6.41 8.40 -7.19
C THR A 111 5.99 8.24 -5.74
N SER A 112 4.82 7.65 -5.54
CA SER A 112 4.33 7.30 -4.21
C SER A 112 4.45 5.80 -4.03
N TYR A 113 4.85 5.38 -2.83
CA TYR A 113 4.93 3.97 -2.45
C TYR A 113 4.02 3.74 -1.26
N ALA A 114 3.20 2.71 -1.33
CA ALA A 114 2.37 2.29 -0.20
C ALA A 114 2.76 0.88 0.20
N ILE A 115 2.98 0.67 1.49
CA ILE A 115 3.24 -0.64 2.06
C ILE A 115 1.90 -1.14 2.59
N CYS A 116 1.43 -2.25 2.05
CA CYS A 116 0.09 -2.78 2.26
C CYS A 116 0.13 -4.08 3.06
N GLU A 117 -0.81 -4.21 3.95
CA GLU A 117 -0.91 -5.41 4.79
C GLU A 117 -2.34 -5.89 4.97
#